data_00ac3aaf0fd344de73c0f67dba521eb9
#
_entry.id   00ac3aaf0fd344de73c0f67dba521eb9
#
_cell.length_a   1.000
_cell.length_b   1.000
_cell.length_c   1.000
_cell.angle_alpha   90.00
_cell.angle_beta   90.00
_cell.angle_gamma   90.00
#
_symmetry.space_group_name_H-M   'P 1'
#
loop_
_entity.id
_entity.type
_entity.pdbx_description
1 polymer ?
#
loop_
_entity_poly.entity_id
_entity_poly.type
_entity_poly.pdbx_seq_one_letter_code
_entity_poly.pdbx_strand_id
1 'polypeptide(L)'
;SPAVRAAMASNSGIDERLWEKICTDMYWQAILVPEEFGGLGLGLLEVVIVLEQMGRFLTPAPLAAGTQSALALRTVVDQPLAKTMLDDLARGQLVAFAHTAARPHWDGQGVEIVATEVPSGWTLQGEARFIASGNSADALLVVAQIDNKLGLFRVAANQAGVAFSRMPTMDQTRPMGILQL
;
A
#
# COMPACT_ATOMS: atom_id res chain seq x y z
N SER A 1 -23.63 -7.54 1.12
CA SER A 1 -23.93 -8.50 0.04
C SER A 1 -23.21 -9.84 0.30
N PRO A 2 -23.62 -10.97 -0.34
CA PRO A 2 -22.90 -12.23 -0.24
C PRO A 2 -21.43 -12.12 -0.70
N ALA A 3 -21.15 -11.37 -1.76
CA ALA A 3 -19.80 -11.16 -2.28
C ALA A 3 -18.89 -10.47 -1.26
N VAL A 4 -19.37 -9.44 -0.57
CA VAL A 4 -18.61 -8.76 0.50
C VAL A 4 -18.26 -9.74 1.62
N ARG A 5 -19.22 -10.59 2.04
CA ARG A 5 -18.97 -11.60 3.10
C ARG A 5 -17.96 -12.65 2.65
N ALA A 6 -17.99 -13.06 1.40
CA ALA A 6 -17.03 -14.00 0.83
C ALA A 6 -15.62 -13.39 0.81
N ALA A 7 -15.48 -12.13 0.39
CA ALA A 7 -14.21 -11.42 0.44
C ALA A 7 -13.68 -11.29 1.88
N MET A 8 -14.53 -10.91 2.85
CA MET A 8 -14.13 -10.82 4.27
C MET A 8 -13.60 -12.15 4.83
N ALA A 9 -14.16 -13.28 4.38
CA ALA A 9 -13.77 -14.62 4.79
C ALA A 9 -12.54 -15.16 4.05
N SER A 10 -12.11 -14.52 2.96
CA SER A 10 -10.93 -14.93 2.20
C SER A 10 -9.63 -14.53 2.90
N ASN A 11 -8.52 -15.18 2.56
CA ASN A 11 -7.21 -14.82 3.07
C ASN A 11 -6.78 -13.42 2.63
N SER A 12 -7.08 -13.04 1.39
CA SER A 12 -6.77 -11.73 0.85
C SER A 12 -7.63 -10.61 1.46
N GLY A 13 -8.87 -10.91 1.85
CA GLY A 13 -9.83 -9.92 2.32
C GLY A 13 -10.36 -8.99 1.23
N ILE A 14 -10.09 -9.29 -0.05
CA ILE A 14 -10.52 -8.53 -1.23
C ILE A 14 -11.31 -9.42 -2.20
N ASP A 15 -12.11 -8.80 -3.05
CA ASP A 15 -12.71 -9.44 -4.21
C ASP A 15 -11.78 -9.24 -5.41
N GLU A 16 -10.96 -10.25 -5.71
CA GLU A 16 -9.93 -10.17 -6.75
C GLU A 16 -10.51 -9.94 -8.14
N ARG A 17 -11.67 -10.54 -8.45
CA ARG A 17 -12.35 -10.33 -9.74
C ARG A 17 -12.86 -8.90 -9.89
N LEU A 18 -13.38 -8.33 -8.80
CA LEU A 18 -13.81 -6.94 -8.79
C LEU A 18 -12.60 -6.01 -8.92
N TRP A 19 -11.50 -6.32 -8.23
CA TRP A 19 -10.27 -5.54 -8.34
C TRP A 19 -9.71 -5.56 -9.77
N GLU A 20 -9.65 -6.73 -10.41
CA GLU A 20 -9.26 -6.85 -11.81
C GLU A 20 -10.10 -5.96 -12.71
N LYS A 21 -11.44 -6.00 -12.58
CA LYS A 21 -12.35 -5.12 -13.33
C LYS A 21 -12.13 -3.64 -13.06
N ILE A 22 -11.88 -3.27 -11.81
CA ILE A 22 -11.56 -1.88 -11.46
C ILE A 22 -10.29 -1.43 -12.18
N CYS A 23 -9.28 -2.29 -12.24
CA CYS A 23 -8.01 -1.98 -12.90
C CYS A 23 -8.12 -1.93 -14.42
N THR A 24 -8.86 -2.87 -15.04
CA THR A 24 -8.92 -3.00 -16.51
C THR A 24 -9.95 -2.10 -17.16
N ASP A 25 -11.12 -1.92 -16.53
CA ASP A 25 -12.26 -1.24 -17.15
C ASP A 25 -12.41 0.22 -16.68
N MET A 26 -11.98 0.52 -15.43
CA MET A 26 -12.20 1.81 -14.80
C MET A 26 -10.92 2.61 -14.51
N TYR A 27 -9.77 1.95 -14.46
CA TYR A 27 -8.46 2.56 -14.19
C TYR A 27 -8.37 3.33 -12.87
N TRP A 28 -9.16 2.95 -11.85
CA TRP A 28 -9.19 3.67 -10.56
C TRP A 28 -7.85 3.61 -9.81
N GLN A 29 -7.10 2.52 -9.94
CA GLN A 29 -5.77 2.39 -9.36
C GLN A 29 -4.79 3.43 -9.88
N ALA A 30 -5.03 3.94 -11.09
CA ALA A 30 -4.16 4.87 -11.80
C ALA A 30 -4.56 6.34 -11.63
N ILE A 31 -5.63 6.65 -10.88
CA ILE A 31 -6.15 8.03 -10.76
C ILE A 31 -5.06 9.02 -10.34
N LEU A 32 -4.28 8.71 -9.31
CA LEU A 32 -3.21 9.58 -8.78
C LEU A 32 -1.86 9.42 -9.49
N VAL A 33 -1.71 8.40 -10.31
CA VAL A 33 -0.43 8.18 -11.00
C VAL A 33 -0.31 9.23 -12.12
N PRO A 34 0.85 9.93 -12.24
CA PRO A 34 1.08 10.86 -13.34
C PRO A 34 0.97 10.18 -14.72
N GLU A 35 0.53 10.92 -15.73
CA GLU A 35 0.33 10.41 -17.10
C GLU A 35 1.62 9.82 -17.69
N GLU A 36 2.76 10.42 -17.39
CA GLU A 36 4.08 9.94 -17.83
C GLU A 36 4.43 8.52 -17.33
N PHE A 37 3.73 8.02 -16.28
CA PHE A 37 3.85 6.65 -15.74
C PHE A 37 2.60 5.81 -16.02
N GLY A 38 1.84 6.14 -17.06
CA GLY A 38 0.66 5.39 -17.47
C GLY A 38 -0.58 5.61 -16.60
N GLY A 39 -0.59 6.65 -15.78
CA GLY A 39 -1.71 7.03 -14.93
C GLY A 39 -2.68 8.03 -15.59
N LEU A 40 -3.66 8.47 -14.81
CA LEU A 40 -4.66 9.44 -15.23
C LEU A 40 -4.28 10.90 -14.86
N GLY A 41 -3.23 11.10 -14.07
CA GLY A 41 -2.74 12.42 -13.67
C GLY A 41 -3.73 13.26 -12.84
N LEU A 42 -4.80 12.64 -12.31
CA LEU A 42 -5.84 13.34 -11.56
C LEU A 42 -5.42 13.63 -10.12
N GLY A 43 -6.29 14.29 -9.36
CA GLY A 43 -6.01 14.74 -8.02
C GLY A 43 -6.63 13.88 -6.93
N LEU A 44 -6.38 14.30 -5.70
CA LEU A 44 -6.93 13.62 -4.51
C LEU A 44 -8.46 13.75 -4.44
N LEU A 45 -9.04 14.83 -5.00
CA LEU A 45 -10.49 15.03 -4.99
C LEU A 45 -11.21 13.90 -5.71
N GLU A 46 -10.73 13.50 -6.88
CA GLU A 46 -11.32 12.42 -7.69
C GLU A 46 -11.24 11.07 -6.94
N VAL A 47 -10.10 10.81 -6.32
CA VAL A 47 -9.94 9.59 -5.50
C VAL A 47 -10.88 9.59 -4.30
N VAL A 48 -11.04 10.71 -3.60
CA VAL A 48 -11.93 10.81 -2.43
C VAL A 48 -13.38 10.55 -2.83
N ILE A 49 -13.85 11.07 -3.96
CA ILE A 49 -15.19 10.80 -4.50
C ILE A 49 -15.39 9.30 -4.74
N VAL A 50 -14.40 8.63 -5.35
CA VAL A 50 -14.46 7.19 -5.58
C VAL A 50 -14.44 6.41 -4.27
N LEU A 51 -13.54 6.75 -3.34
CA LEU A 51 -13.44 6.09 -2.03
C LEU A 51 -14.70 6.26 -1.18
N GLU A 52 -15.37 7.42 -1.26
CA GLU A 52 -16.65 7.64 -0.60
C GLU A 52 -17.71 6.65 -1.10
N GLN A 53 -17.84 6.50 -2.42
CA GLN A 53 -18.78 5.53 -2.99
C GLN A 53 -18.38 4.08 -2.66
N MET A 54 -17.10 3.74 -2.70
CA MET A 54 -16.63 2.43 -2.26
C MET A 54 -16.98 2.14 -0.80
N GLY A 55 -16.85 3.14 0.07
CA GLY A 55 -17.26 3.04 1.48
C GLY A 55 -18.77 2.82 1.62
N ARG A 56 -19.58 3.57 0.89
CA ARG A 56 -21.04 3.46 0.88
C ARG A 56 -21.53 2.07 0.50
N PHE A 57 -20.84 1.40 -0.43
CA PHE A 57 -21.19 0.07 -0.91
C PHE A 57 -20.37 -1.06 -0.26
N LEU A 58 -19.51 -0.74 0.70
CA LEU A 58 -18.57 -1.68 1.33
C LEU A 58 -17.77 -2.47 0.28
N THR A 59 -17.25 -1.77 -0.72
CA THR A 59 -16.55 -2.39 -1.86
C THR A 59 -15.23 -3.01 -1.39
N PRO A 60 -15.08 -4.35 -1.47
CA PRO A 60 -13.90 -5.06 -0.96
C PRO A 60 -12.75 -5.04 -1.98
N ALA A 61 -12.22 -3.86 -2.24
CA ALA A 61 -11.09 -3.64 -3.15
C ALA A 61 -10.04 -2.72 -2.52
N PRO A 62 -8.74 -2.90 -2.82
CA PRO A 62 -7.63 -2.30 -2.07
C PRO A 62 -7.25 -0.89 -2.54
N LEU A 63 -8.16 -0.13 -3.17
CA LEU A 63 -7.87 1.19 -3.74
C LEU A 63 -7.22 2.15 -2.72
N ALA A 64 -7.69 2.15 -1.47
CA ALA A 64 -7.14 3.02 -0.43
C ALA A 64 -5.67 2.74 -0.13
N ALA A 65 -5.24 1.47 -0.18
CA ALA A 65 -3.85 1.09 0.04
C ALA A 65 -2.94 1.61 -1.08
N GLY A 66 -3.31 1.39 -2.35
CA GLY A 66 -2.59 1.94 -3.50
C GLY A 66 -2.57 3.47 -3.51
N THR A 67 -3.67 4.11 -3.08
CA THR A 67 -3.74 5.58 -2.94
C THR A 67 -2.70 6.13 -1.97
N GLN A 68 -2.53 5.50 -0.81
CA GLN A 68 -1.52 5.92 0.18
C GLN A 68 -0.10 5.86 -0.41
N SER A 69 0.22 4.75 -1.09
CA SER A 69 1.51 4.57 -1.75
C SER A 69 1.73 5.56 -2.88
N ALA A 70 0.72 5.81 -3.73
CA ALA A 70 0.81 6.78 -4.81
C ALA A 70 1.07 8.19 -4.28
N LEU A 71 0.40 8.61 -3.19
CA LEU A 71 0.63 9.91 -2.56
C LEU A 71 2.06 10.06 -2.04
N ALA A 72 2.59 9.04 -1.36
CA ALA A 72 3.96 9.05 -0.88
C ALA A 72 4.98 9.09 -2.03
N LEU A 73 4.79 8.29 -3.07
CA LEU A 73 5.68 8.23 -4.23
C LEU A 73 5.69 9.54 -5.04
N ARG A 74 4.56 10.23 -5.13
CA ARG A 74 4.48 11.56 -5.80
C ARG A 74 5.35 12.62 -5.14
N THR A 75 5.65 12.50 -3.85
CA THR A 75 6.54 13.46 -3.16
C THR A 75 8.01 13.30 -3.53
N VAL A 76 8.36 12.16 -4.12
CA VAL A 76 9.73 11.80 -4.55
C VAL A 76 9.77 11.32 -6.01
N VAL A 77 8.90 11.87 -6.84
CA VAL A 77 8.66 11.43 -8.23
C VAL A 77 9.91 11.40 -9.09
N ASP A 78 10.89 12.26 -8.82
CA ASP A 78 12.16 12.31 -9.57
C ASP A 78 13.08 11.11 -9.31
N GLN A 79 12.84 10.36 -8.24
CA GLN A 79 13.64 9.20 -7.90
C GLN A 79 13.30 7.99 -8.79
N PRO A 80 14.29 7.23 -9.28
CA PRO A 80 14.05 6.06 -10.15
C PRO A 80 13.11 5.03 -9.52
N LEU A 81 13.21 4.81 -8.20
CA LEU A 81 12.34 3.90 -7.47
C LEU A 81 10.88 4.33 -7.54
N ALA A 82 10.61 5.64 -7.34
CA ALA A 82 9.25 6.17 -7.39
C ALA A 82 8.63 5.96 -8.77
N LYS A 83 9.39 6.21 -9.83
CA LYS A 83 8.96 6.00 -11.22
C LYS A 83 8.52 4.56 -11.45
N THR A 84 9.38 3.60 -11.06
CA THR A 84 9.07 2.17 -11.20
C THR A 84 7.80 1.78 -10.43
N MET A 85 7.67 2.22 -9.17
CA MET A 85 6.51 1.84 -8.35
C MET A 85 5.22 2.53 -8.77
N LEU A 86 5.29 3.74 -9.33
CA LEU A 86 4.12 4.43 -9.91
C LEU A 86 3.62 3.70 -11.16
N ASP A 87 4.53 3.22 -12.02
CA ASP A 87 4.21 2.40 -13.18
C ASP A 87 3.62 1.03 -12.76
N ASP A 88 4.16 0.41 -11.71
CA ASP A 88 3.59 -0.81 -11.11
C ASP A 88 2.13 -0.58 -10.64
N LEU A 89 1.86 0.53 -9.94
CA LEU A 89 0.51 0.92 -9.51
C LEU A 89 -0.43 1.14 -10.70
N ALA A 90 0.02 1.85 -11.75
CA ALA A 90 -0.78 2.08 -12.95
C ALA A 90 -1.22 0.77 -13.63
N ARG A 91 -0.37 -0.25 -13.59
CA ARG A 91 -0.66 -1.60 -14.11
C ARG A 91 -1.53 -2.46 -13.20
N GLY A 92 -1.96 -1.95 -12.05
CA GLY A 92 -2.82 -2.65 -11.12
C GLY A 92 -2.09 -3.50 -10.09
N GLN A 93 -0.76 -3.43 -10.01
CA GLN A 93 -0.03 -4.05 -8.89
C GLN A 93 -0.37 -3.33 -7.59
N LEU A 94 -0.61 -4.10 -6.55
CA LEU A 94 -0.92 -3.56 -5.24
C LEU A 94 0.37 -3.25 -4.47
N VAL A 95 0.64 -1.97 -4.28
CA VAL A 95 1.71 -1.49 -3.40
C VAL A 95 1.09 -0.99 -2.10
N ALA A 96 1.36 -1.68 -0.99
CA ALA A 96 0.87 -1.28 0.32
C ALA A 96 1.89 -0.41 1.06
N PHE A 97 1.41 0.59 1.80
CA PHE A 97 2.24 1.57 2.51
C PHE A 97 2.45 1.18 3.97
N ALA A 98 3.71 1.05 4.38
CA ALA A 98 4.11 0.68 5.73
C ALA A 98 4.95 1.80 6.36
N HIS A 99 4.41 2.49 7.39
CA HIS A 99 5.08 3.67 7.95
C HIS A 99 5.03 3.77 9.47
N THR A 100 4.10 3.11 10.15
CA THR A 100 3.92 3.27 11.59
C THR A 100 3.93 1.93 12.31
N ALA A 101 4.32 1.94 13.57
CA ALA A 101 4.41 0.75 14.42
C ALA A 101 3.30 0.72 15.50
N ALA A 102 3.57 0.07 16.62
CA ALA A 102 2.58 -0.15 17.69
C ALA A 102 2.06 1.15 18.32
N ARG A 103 2.88 2.19 18.35
CA ARG A 103 2.47 3.54 18.79
C ARG A 103 2.30 4.42 17.57
N PRO A 104 1.06 4.53 17.05
CA PRO A 104 0.83 5.32 15.84
C PRO A 104 1.08 6.80 16.10
N HIS A 105 1.97 7.37 15.31
CA HIS A 105 2.20 8.79 15.21
C HIS A 105 2.00 9.23 13.75
N TRP A 106 1.53 10.46 13.56
CA TRP A 106 1.38 11.03 12.22
C TRP A 106 2.69 11.61 11.66
N ASP A 107 3.72 11.71 12.53
CA ASP A 107 5.07 12.12 12.18
C ASP A 107 6.03 10.93 12.14
N GLY A 108 7.28 11.19 11.85
CA GLY A 108 8.32 10.18 11.75
C GLY A 108 8.67 9.44 13.05
N GLN A 109 8.15 9.89 14.20
CA GLN A 109 8.42 9.25 15.50
C GLN A 109 7.75 7.89 15.64
N GLY A 110 6.70 7.62 14.82
CA GLY A 110 6.03 6.32 14.76
C GLY A 110 6.74 5.26 13.94
N VAL A 111 7.84 5.59 13.28
CA VAL A 111 8.61 4.64 12.45
C VAL A 111 9.57 3.85 13.33
N GLU A 112 9.39 2.52 13.39
CA GLU A 112 10.25 1.62 14.17
C GLU A 112 11.11 0.69 13.29
N ILE A 113 10.92 0.70 11.97
CA ILE A 113 11.82 -0.01 11.06
C ILE A 113 13.10 0.79 10.89
N VAL A 114 14.24 0.12 11.05
CA VAL A 114 15.57 0.67 10.87
C VAL A 114 16.19 0.11 9.61
N ALA A 115 16.76 0.98 8.78
CA ALA A 115 17.52 0.63 7.60
C ALA A 115 19.01 0.78 7.89
N THR A 116 19.78 -0.26 7.58
CA THR A 116 21.25 -0.28 7.71
C THR A 116 21.86 -0.54 6.35
N GLU A 117 22.79 0.33 5.94
CA GLU A 117 23.54 0.14 4.70
C GLU A 117 24.53 -1.02 4.82
N VAL A 118 24.53 -1.87 3.81
CA VAL A 118 25.47 -3.00 3.69
C VAL A 118 26.08 -3.01 2.28
N PRO A 119 27.21 -3.71 2.02
CA PRO A 119 27.85 -3.70 0.71
C PRO A 119 26.93 -4.13 -0.45
N SER A 120 25.90 -4.94 -0.18
CA SER A 120 24.93 -5.43 -1.18
C SER A 120 23.65 -4.56 -1.28
N GLY A 121 23.56 -3.43 -0.57
CA GLY A 121 22.40 -2.56 -0.56
C GLY A 121 21.95 -2.21 0.86
N TRP A 122 20.72 -2.53 1.24
CA TRP A 122 20.14 -2.19 2.53
C TRP A 122 19.54 -3.41 3.22
N THR A 123 19.70 -3.52 4.52
CA THR A 123 18.92 -4.42 5.38
C THR A 123 17.90 -3.59 6.16
N LEU A 124 16.67 -4.12 6.23
CA LEU A 124 15.59 -3.53 7.02
C LEU A 124 15.28 -4.45 8.19
N GLN A 125 15.09 -3.89 9.38
CA GLN A 125 14.73 -4.63 10.56
C GLN A 125 13.71 -3.85 11.40
N GLY A 126 12.66 -4.52 11.85
CA GLY A 126 11.65 -3.93 12.73
C GLY A 126 10.23 -4.33 12.34
N GLU A 127 9.26 -3.57 12.83
CA GLU A 127 7.85 -3.84 12.65
C GLU A 127 7.11 -2.60 12.17
N ALA A 128 6.11 -2.80 11.27
CA ALA A 128 5.10 -1.81 10.97
C ALA A 128 3.70 -2.41 11.09
N ARG A 129 2.73 -1.60 11.52
CA ARG A 129 1.34 -2.01 11.76
C ARG A 129 0.35 -1.15 10.99
N PHE A 130 -0.92 -1.56 11.03
CA PHE A 130 -2.04 -0.87 10.40
C PHE A 130 -1.86 -0.75 8.87
N ILE A 131 -1.18 -1.71 8.26
CA ILE A 131 -0.93 -1.72 6.82
C ILE A 131 -2.20 -2.17 6.10
N ALA A 132 -2.83 -1.26 5.39
CA ALA A 132 -4.04 -1.56 4.63
C ALA A 132 -3.73 -2.55 3.49
N SER A 133 -4.48 -3.65 3.44
CA SER A 133 -4.39 -4.70 2.41
C SER A 133 -2.97 -5.27 2.18
N GLY A 134 -2.07 -5.15 3.16
CA GLY A 134 -0.68 -5.58 3.01
C GLY A 134 -0.51 -7.08 2.74
N ASN A 135 -1.43 -7.92 3.25
CA ASN A 135 -1.45 -9.36 3.01
C ASN A 135 -1.74 -9.75 1.54
N SER A 136 -2.19 -8.81 0.74
CA SER A 136 -2.50 -9.00 -0.68
C SER A 136 -1.58 -8.17 -1.58
N ALA A 137 -0.60 -7.48 -0.98
CA ALA A 137 0.30 -6.61 -1.71
C ALA A 137 1.32 -7.42 -2.54
N ASP A 138 1.62 -6.93 -3.74
CA ASP A 138 2.72 -7.42 -4.57
C ASP A 138 4.05 -6.85 -4.08
N ALA A 139 4.02 -5.61 -3.59
CA ALA A 139 5.16 -4.93 -2.99
C ALA A 139 4.72 -4.04 -1.83
N LEU A 140 5.67 -3.72 -0.97
CA LEU A 140 5.51 -2.82 0.15
C LEU A 140 6.38 -1.57 -0.08
N LEU A 141 5.79 -0.40 0.12
CA LEU A 141 6.52 0.86 0.24
C LEU A 141 6.74 1.10 1.74
N VAL A 142 7.96 0.88 2.19
CA VAL A 142 8.33 0.91 3.61
C VAL A 142 9.04 2.21 3.94
N VAL A 143 8.57 2.90 4.99
CA VAL A 143 9.32 4.00 5.61
C VAL A 143 10.22 3.41 6.68
N ALA A 144 11.52 3.71 6.63
CA ALA A 144 12.48 3.28 7.62
C ALA A 144 13.39 4.43 8.08
N GLN A 145 13.91 4.31 9.29
CA GLN A 145 14.89 5.22 9.84
C GLN A 145 16.28 4.90 9.26
N ILE A 146 16.98 5.94 8.82
CA ILE A 146 18.39 5.91 8.42
C ILE A 146 19.07 6.95 9.27
N ASP A 147 19.79 6.54 10.31
CA ASP A 147 20.34 7.44 11.33
C ASP A 147 19.21 8.33 11.91
N ASN A 148 19.26 9.64 11.64
CA ASN A 148 18.25 10.62 12.09
C ASN A 148 17.31 11.08 10.94
N LYS A 149 17.24 10.34 9.86
CA LYS A 149 16.41 10.66 8.68
C LYS A 149 15.45 9.52 8.36
N LEU A 150 14.47 9.80 7.52
CA LEU A 150 13.57 8.79 6.99
C LEU A 150 13.91 8.53 5.51
N GLY A 151 13.86 7.26 5.15
CA GLY A 151 13.98 6.80 3.76
C GLY A 151 12.77 5.98 3.34
N LEU A 152 12.53 5.91 2.04
CA LEU A 152 11.53 5.05 1.41
C LEU A 152 12.21 3.87 0.75
N PHE A 153 11.71 2.68 1.02
CA PHE A 153 12.25 1.42 0.50
C PHE A 153 11.14 0.60 -0.16
N ARG A 154 11.47 0.00 -1.31
CA ARG A 154 10.63 -1.03 -1.92
C ARG A 154 11.04 -2.39 -1.37
N VAL A 155 10.07 -3.13 -0.84
CA VAL A 155 10.26 -4.51 -0.38
C VAL A 155 9.29 -5.40 -1.16
N ALA A 156 9.79 -6.45 -1.80
CA ALA A 156 8.90 -7.42 -2.44
C ALA A 156 8.16 -8.22 -1.36
N ALA A 157 6.84 -8.40 -1.50
CA ALA A 157 6.04 -9.03 -0.45
C ALA A 157 6.43 -10.50 -0.20
N ASN A 158 7.00 -11.17 -1.20
CA ASN A 158 7.46 -12.57 -1.13
C ASN A 158 8.96 -12.73 -0.85
N GLN A 159 9.66 -11.65 -0.47
CA GLN A 159 11.09 -11.69 -0.18
C GLN A 159 11.36 -12.47 1.11
N ALA A 160 12.47 -13.21 1.14
CA ALA A 160 12.91 -13.90 2.36
C ALA A 160 13.15 -12.88 3.50
N GLY A 161 12.66 -13.19 4.70
CA GLY A 161 12.69 -12.30 5.86
C GLY A 161 11.45 -11.41 6.01
N VAL A 162 10.57 -11.33 5.00
CA VAL A 162 9.29 -10.62 5.10
C VAL A 162 8.24 -11.55 5.71
N ALA A 163 7.70 -11.17 6.86
CA ALA A 163 6.57 -11.84 7.47
C ALA A 163 5.38 -10.87 7.60
N PHE A 164 4.21 -11.30 7.14
CA PHE A 164 2.99 -10.53 7.23
C PHE A 164 1.90 -11.29 7.97
N SER A 165 1.24 -10.64 8.94
CA SER A 165 0.12 -11.21 9.68
C SER A 165 -1.07 -10.26 9.69
N ARG A 166 -2.29 -10.83 9.57
CA ARG A 166 -3.54 -10.06 9.59
C ARG A 166 -3.86 -9.60 11.01
N MET A 167 -4.23 -8.34 11.16
CA MET A 167 -4.75 -7.80 12.42
C MET A 167 -6.25 -8.06 12.56
N PRO A 168 -6.73 -8.42 13.77
CA PRO A 168 -8.17 -8.36 14.06
C PRO A 168 -8.62 -6.91 14.08
N THR A 169 -9.56 -6.56 13.19
CA THR A 169 -10.13 -5.21 13.07
C THR A 169 -11.64 -5.26 13.24
N MET A 170 -12.25 -4.17 13.71
CA MET A 170 -13.70 -4.05 13.77
C MET A 170 -14.31 -4.06 12.36
N ASP A 171 -13.73 -3.30 11.44
CA ASP A 171 -14.10 -3.32 10.03
C ASP A 171 -13.30 -4.39 9.28
N GLN A 172 -13.94 -5.54 9.06
CA GLN A 172 -13.34 -6.67 8.34
C GLN A 172 -13.38 -6.50 6.81
N THR A 173 -14.07 -5.48 6.30
CA THR A 173 -14.08 -5.16 4.85
C THR A 173 -12.81 -4.44 4.41
N ARG A 174 -11.99 -3.98 5.38
CA ARG A 174 -10.71 -3.31 5.17
C ARG A 174 -9.62 -4.02 5.96
N PRO A 175 -9.08 -5.11 5.42
CA PRO A 175 -8.05 -5.87 6.12
C PRO A 175 -6.81 -5.01 6.36
N MET A 176 -6.33 -5.06 7.59
CA MET A 176 -5.08 -4.44 8.00
C MET A 176 -4.13 -5.52 8.54
N GLY A 177 -2.85 -5.24 8.51
CA GLY A 177 -1.88 -6.21 8.99
C GLY A 177 -0.63 -5.58 9.60
N ILE A 178 0.21 -6.50 10.06
CA ILE A 178 1.50 -6.26 10.68
C ILE A 178 2.57 -6.83 9.76
N LEU A 179 3.56 -6.01 9.45
CA LEU A 179 4.78 -6.37 8.73
C LEU A 179 5.91 -6.55 9.74
N GLN A 180 6.66 -7.64 9.62
CA GLN A 180 7.93 -7.86 10.32
C GLN A 180 9.03 -8.09 9.28
N LEU A 181 10.14 -7.43 9.50
CA LEU A 181 11.35 -7.45 8.66
C LEU A 181 12.58 -7.82 9.49
#